data_2a16904a57aace6cf6d00d06fe0e9c8f
#
_entry.id   2a16904a57aace6cf6d00d06fe0e9c8f
#
_cell.length_a   1.000
_cell.length_b   1.000
_cell.length_c   1.000
_cell.angle_alpha   90.00
_cell.angle_beta   90.00
_cell.angle_gamma   90.00
#
_symmetry.space_group_name_H-M   'P 1'
#
loop_
_entity.id
_entity.type
_entity.pdbx_description
1 polymer ?
#
loop_
_entity_poly.entity_id
_entity_poly.type
_entity_poly.pdbx_seq_one_letter_code
_entity_poly.pdbx_strand_id
1 'polypeptide(L)'
;ATVDGKTYSHHIKVGFSPEKLRPYTTMPSDFKEFWEKEKAEQKEFPLTYTKEHVEKYSTDKIDCYLVKLQLNKRRQCVYGYLFYPKKEGKFPVVLCPPGAGIKTIKEPLRHKYYAEQGCIRFEFEIHGLNPEMTDEEFKEISNAFNGRENGYLTNGLDSRDNYYMKRVYLACVRGIDFLN
;
A
#
# COMPACT_ATOMS: atom_id res chain seq x y z
N ALA A 1 -18.69 17.28 25.40
CA ALA A 1 -19.37 18.58 25.41
C ALA A 1 -20.78 18.41 24.83
N THR A 2 -21.74 19.13 25.37
CA THR A 2 -23.12 19.17 24.84
C THR A 2 -23.38 20.59 24.31
N VAL A 3 -23.79 20.68 23.05
CA VAL A 3 -24.14 21.94 22.37
C VAL A 3 -25.48 21.71 21.69
N ASP A 4 -26.44 22.58 21.91
CA ASP A 4 -27.80 22.51 21.35
C ASP A 4 -28.46 21.14 21.48
N GLY A 5 -28.34 20.52 22.67
CA GLY A 5 -28.88 19.21 22.97
C GLY A 5 -28.15 18.01 22.35
N LYS A 6 -27.10 18.22 21.53
CA LYS A 6 -26.24 17.17 20.96
C LYS A 6 -24.97 17.00 21.78
N THR A 7 -24.68 15.76 22.17
CA THR A 7 -23.43 15.43 22.87
C THR A 7 -22.35 15.07 21.88
N TYR A 8 -21.24 15.78 21.96
CA TYR A 8 -20.01 15.53 21.20
C TYR A 8 -18.96 14.94 22.13
N SER A 9 -18.42 13.80 21.77
CA SER A 9 -17.28 13.20 22.47
C SER A 9 -16.09 13.10 21.52
N HIS A 10 -14.90 13.38 22.03
CA HIS A 10 -13.67 13.27 21.30
C HIS A 10 -12.59 12.71 22.21
N HIS A 11 -11.74 11.85 21.65
CA HIS A 11 -10.63 11.26 22.38
C HIS A 11 -9.32 11.78 21.79
N ILE A 12 -8.42 12.25 22.64
CA ILE A 12 -7.05 12.61 22.26
C ILE A 12 -6.07 11.75 23.05
N LYS A 13 -4.96 11.41 22.42
CA LYS A 13 -3.83 10.79 23.07
C LYS A 13 -2.78 11.84 23.36
N VAL A 14 -2.29 11.87 24.59
CA VAL A 14 -1.22 12.79 25.01
C VAL A 14 -0.05 11.97 25.49
N GLY A 15 1.14 12.26 24.97
CA GLY A 15 2.38 11.65 25.42
C GLY A 15 3.13 12.60 26.35
N PHE A 16 3.69 12.05 27.43
CA PHE A 16 4.54 12.78 28.35
C PHE A 16 5.99 12.30 28.19
N SER A 17 6.92 13.24 28.17
CA SER A 17 8.37 12.96 28.09
C SER A 17 8.73 12.02 26.93
N PRO A 18 8.35 12.32 25.66
CA PRO A 18 8.62 11.43 24.54
C PRO A 18 10.10 11.12 24.35
N GLU A 19 11.00 11.98 24.84
CA GLU A 19 12.44 11.80 24.84
C GLU A 19 12.91 10.63 25.75
N LYS A 20 12.05 10.18 26.66
CA LYS A 20 12.31 9.02 27.54
C LYS A 20 11.89 7.68 26.93
N LEU A 21 11.16 7.70 25.83
CA LEU A 21 10.78 6.46 25.15
C LEU A 21 12.02 5.73 24.66
N ARG A 22 12.03 4.43 24.88
CA ARG A 22 13.10 3.53 24.40
C ARG A 22 12.45 2.40 23.63
N PRO A 23 13.09 1.90 22.56
CA PRO A 23 12.62 0.70 21.88
C PRO A 23 12.53 -0.47 22.87
N TYR A 24 11.49 -1.27 22.75
CA TYR A 24 11.33 -2.49 23.56
C TYR A 24 12.33 -3.56 23.13
N THR A 25 12.68 -3.59 21.85
CA THR A 25 13.65 -4.52 21.26
C THR A 25 14.81 -3.76 20.64
N THR A 26 15.97 -4.38 20.58
CA THR A 26 17.11 -3.85 19.85
C THR A 26 16.95 -4.15 18.35
N MET A 27 17.43 -3.24 17.51
CA MET A 27 17.55 -3.50 16.08
C MET A 27 18.58 -4.60 15.84
N PRO A 28 18.29 -5.61 15.00
CA PRO A 28 19.29 -6.62 14.62
C PRO A 28 20.54 -5.97 14.03
N SER A 29 21.71 -6.51 14.36
CA SER A 29 22.99 -5.94 13.93
C SER A 29 23.18 -5.92 12.42
N ASP A 30 22.55 -6.87 11.72
CA ASP A 30 22.60 -7.03 10.27
C ASP A 30 21.36 -6.46 9.55
N PHE A 31 20.56 -5.61 10.22
CA PHE A 31 19.33 -5.06 9.65
C PHE A 31 19.57 -4.32 8.33
N LYS A 32 20.61 -3.50 8.30
CA LYS A 32 20.95 -2.68 7.14
C LYS A 32 21.39 -3.56 5.96
N GLU A 33 22.32 -4.45 6.21
CA GLU A 33 22.88 -5.38 5.22
C GLU A 33 21.79 -6.27 4.64
N PHE A 34 20.89 -6.78 5.48
CA PHE A 34 19.75 -7.58 5.04
C PHE A 34 18.88 -6.81 4.03
N TRP A 35 18.46 -5.60 4.36
CA TRP A 35 17.59 -4.83 3.48
C TRP A 35 18.28 -4.31 2.23
N GLU A 36 19.57 -4.00 2.29
CA GLU A 36 20.34 -3.62 1.10
C GLU A 36 20.46 -4.79 0.12
N LYS A 37 20.71 -6.01 0.62
CA LYS A 37 20.72 -7.22 -0.19
C LYS A 37 19.36 -7.46 -0.85
N GLU A 38 18.29 -7.45 -0.08
CA GLU A 38 16.94 -7.71 -0.60
C GLU A 38 16.50 -6.69 -1.67
N LYS A 39 16.82 -5.42 -1.47
CA LYS A 39 16.58 -4.37 -2.47
C LYS A 39 17.44 -4.54 -3.72
N ALA A 40 18.69 -4.95 -3.56
CA ALA A 40 19.57 -5.22 -4.69
C ALA A 40 19.05 -6.39 -5.53
N GLU A 41 18.69 -7.51 -4.89
CA GLU A 41 18.08 -8.67 -5.57
C GLU A 41 16.77 -8.29 -6.30
N GLN A 42 15.95 -7.44 -5.69
CA GLN A 42 14.75 -6.95 -6.37
C GLN A 42 15.07 -6.12 -7.62
N LYS A 43 16.12 -5.30 -7.59
CA LYS A 43 16.54 -4.47 -8.73
C LYS A 43 17.08 -5.28 -9.90
N GLU A 44 17.61 -6.48 -9.68
CA GLU A 44 18.02 -7.39 -10.77
C GLU A 44 16.84 -7.81 -11.65
N PHE A 45 15.63 -7.78 -11.10
CA PHE A 45 14.42 -8.06 -11.87
C PHE A 45 13.93 -6.77 -12.55
N PRO A 46 13.77 -6.75 -13.89
CA PRO A 46 13.30 -5.58 -14.62
C PRO A 46 11.97 -5.05 -14.08
N LEU A 47 11.81 -3.74 -14.06
CA LEU A 47 10.54 -3.12 -13.70
C LEU A 47 9.49 -3.47 -14.76
N THR A 48 8.54 -4.31 -14.37
CA THR A 48 7.49 -4.82 -15.26
C THR A 48 6.11 -4.48 -14.67
N TYR A 49 5.28 -3.86 -15.48
CA TYR A 49 3.93 -3.47 -15.08
C TYR A 49 2.98 -3.42 -16.29
N THR A 50 1.68 -3.51 -16.02
CA THR A 50 0.63 -3.07 -16.94
C THR A 50 -0.03 -1.82 -16.37
N LYS A 51 -0.52 -0.97 -17.27
CA LYS A 51 -1.21 0.28 -16.93
C LYS A 51 -2.39 0.44 -17.87
N GLU A 52 -3.60 0.36 -17.33
CA GLU A 52 -4.86 0.41 -18.07
C GLU A 52 -5.66 1.64 -17.64
N HIS A 53 -6.11 2.45 -18.60
CA HIS A 53 -6.91 3.64 -18.31
C HIS A 53 -8.30 3.25 -17.79
N VAL A 54 -8.74 3.89 -16.70
CA VAL A 54 -10.03 3.63 -16.06
C VAL A 54 -10.91 4.88 -16.19
N GLU A 55 -11.69 4.93 -17.27
CA GLU A 55 -12.55 6.07 -17.60
C GLU A 55 -13.53 6.42 -16.46
N LYS A 56 -14.17 5.40 -15.85
CA LYS A 56 -15.13 5.61 -14.74
C LYS A 56 -14.57 6.34 -13.51
N TYR A 57 -13.25 6.41 -13.37
CA TYR A 57 -12.57 7.09 -12.27
C TYR A 57 -11.75 8.31 -12.72
N SER A 58 -11.72 8.57 -14.02
CA SER A 58 -11.11 9.77 -14.60
C SER A 58 -12.08 10.94 -14.56
N THR A 59 -11.57 12.16 -14.55
CA THR A 59 -12.36 13.41 -14.59
C THR A 59 -11.76 14.38 -15.60
N ASP A 60 -12.31 15.59 -15.69
CA ASP A 60 -11.73 16.68 -16.48
C ASP A 60 -10.33 17.10 -16.00
N LYS A 61 -9.98 16.83 -14.73
CA LYS A 61 -8.73 17.27 -14.08
C LYS A 61 -7.69 16.18 -13.90
N ILE A 62 -8.13 14.92 -13.83
CA ILE A 62 -7.26 13.78 -13.50
C ILE A 62 -7.55 12.58 -14.38
N ASP A 63 -6.51 11.82 -14.70
CA ASP A 63 -6.61 10.47 -15.24
C ASP A 63 -6.42 9.43 -14.14
N CYS A 64 -7.17 8.34 -14.23
CA CYS A 64 -7.02 7.16 -13.39
C CYS A 64 -6.55 5.96 -14.22
N TYR A 65 -5.59 5.22 -13.68
CA TYR A 65 -5.09 3.99 -14.28
C TYR A 65 -5.11 2.86 -13.27
N LEU A 66 -5.58 1.69 -13.69
CA LEU A 66 -5.33 0.45 -12.98
C LEU A 66 -3.93 -0.04 -13.32
N VAL A 67 -3.09 -0.19 -12.32
CA VAL A 67 -1.71 -0.66 -12.45
C VAL A 67 -1.59 -2.04 -11.82
N LYS A 68 -1.00 -2.98 -12.55
CA LYS A 68 -0.49 -4.24 -12.02
C LYS A 68 1.02 -4.17 -12.04
N LEU A 69 1.63 -4.15 -10.88
CA LEU A 69 3.09 -4.03 -10.72
C LEU A 69 3.67 -5.37 -10.29
N GLN A 70 4.58 -5.92 -11.08
CA GLN A 70 5.26 -7.18 -10.78
C GLN A 70 6.42 -6.95 -9.80
N LEU A 71 6.50 -7.77 -8.75
CA LEU A 71 7.46 -7.60 -7.68
C LEU A 71 8.76 -8.38 -7.91
N ASN A 72 8.67 -9.57 -8.52
CA ASN A 72 9.80 -10.47 -8.70
C ASN A 72 9.55 -11.52 -9.79
N LYS A 73 10.56 -12.38 -10.03
CA LYS A 73 10.53 -13.48 -10.99
C LYS A 73 9.42 -14.52 -10.73
N ARG A 74 8.94 -14.64 -9.50
CA ARG A 74 7.86 -15.58 -9.11
C ARG A 74 6.48 -15.09 -9.51
N ARG A 75 6.37 -14.05 -10.32
CA ARG A 75 5.13 -13.42 -10.76
C ARG A 75 4.25 -12.86 -9.62
N GLN A 76 4.83 -12.66 -8.45
CA GLN A 76 4.14 -11.92 -7.41
C GLN A 76 3.91 -10.49 -7.88
N CYS A 77 2.72 -9.99 -7.65
CA CYS A 77 2.34 -8.65 -8.07
C CYS A 77 1.55 -7.94 -6.96
N VAL A 78 1.38 -6.66 -7.13
CA VAL A 78 0.40 -5.82 -6.45
C VAL A 78 -0.40 -5.05 -7.49
N TYR A 79 -1.61 -4.69 -7.12
CA TYR A 79 -2.47 -3.85 -7.94
C TYR A 79 -2.72 -2.52 -7.25
N GLY A 80 -3.01 -1.50 -8.03
CA GLY A 80 -3.35 -0.20 -7.48
C GLY A 80 -3.95 0.74 -8.50
N TYR A 81 -4.57 1.80 -8.01
CA TYR A 81 -5.03 2.90 -8.83
C TYR A 81 -4.03 4.05 -8.78
N LEU A 82 -3.56 4.44 -9.96
CA LEU A 82 -2.68 5.58 -10.17
C LEU A 82 -3.52 6.75 -10.67
N PHE A 83 -3.60 7.81 -9.88
CA PHE A 83 -4.23 9.06 -10.27
C PHE A 83 -3.17 10.06 -10.69
N TYR A 84 -3.35 10.63 -11.87
CA TYR A 84 -2.41 11.53 -12.48
C TYR A 84 -3.10 12.85 -12.88
N PRO A 85 -2.56 14.04 -12.52
CA PRO A 85 -3.12 15.32 -12.99
C PRO A 85 -3.06 15.45 -14.51
N LYS A 86 -4.16 15.92 -15.12
CA LYS A 86 -4.22 16.25 -16.57
C LYS A 86 -3.54 17.60 -16.85
N LYS A 87 -2.29 17.73 -16.43
CA LYS A 87 -1.45 18.90 -16.63
C LYS A 87 -0.06 18.45 -17.05
N GLU A 88 0.64 19.29 -17.78
CA GLU A 88 2.05 19.06 -18.06
C GLU A 88 2.90 19.45 -16.83
N GLY A 89 3.98 18.71 -16.60
CA GLY A 89 4.94 19.03 -15.56
C GLY A 89 5.38 17.82 -14.73
N LYS A 90 6.19 18.11 -13.72
CA LYS A 90 6.59 17.15 -12.68
C LYS A 90 5.76 17.39 -11.44
N PHE A 91 5.27 16.35 -10.84
CA PHE A 91 4.38 16.41 -9.69
C PHE A 91 4.96 15.66 -8.49
N PRO A 92 4.74 16.15 -7.27
CA PRO A 92 5.03 15.34 -6.09
C PRO A 92 4.18 14.07 -6.09
N VAL A 93 4.73 13.00 -5.54
CA VAL A 93 4.09 11.68 -5.49
C VAL A 93 3.64 11.35 -4.08
N VAL A 94 2.43 10.83 -3.96
CA VAL A 94 1.88 10.28 -2.72
C VAL A 94 1.65 8.78 -2.92
N LEU A 95 2.51 7.97 -2.31
CA LEU A 95 2.38 6.52 -2.27
C LEU A 95 1.49 6.12 -1.08
N CYS A 96 0.43 5.37 -1.33
CA CYS A 96 -0.58 5.04 -0.34
C CYS A 96 -0.75 3.53 -0.19
N PRO A 97 0.06 2.86 0.65
CA PRO A 97 -0.18 1.48 1.03
C PRO A 97 -1.44 1.39 1.91
N PRO A 98 -2.16 0.26 1.91
CA PRO A 98 -3.37 0.09 2.68
C PRO A 98 -3.09 -0.01 4.18
N GLY A 99 -4.14 0.22 4.98
CA GLY A 99 -4.15 -0.21 6.38
C GLY A 99 -4.15 -1.73 6.51
N ALA A 100 -3.94 -2.24 7.72
CA ALA A 100 -3.95 -3.68 8.01
C ALA A 100 -5.27 -4.36 7.58
N GLY A 101 -5.17 -5.62 7.22
CA GLY A 101 -6.27 -6.46 6.76
C GLY A 101 -6.17 -6.86 5.30
N ILE A 102 -6.86 -7.96 4.94
CA ILE A 102 -6.97 -8.40 3.55
C ILE A 102 -8.13 -7.64 2.94
N LYS A 103 -7.80 -6.72 2.05
CA LYS A 103 -8.76 -5.76 1.47
C LYS A 103 -8.42 -5.49 0.02
N THR A 104 -9.45 -5.18 -0.76
CA THR A 104 -9.32 -4.54 -2.06
C THR A 104 -9.56 -3.03 -1.94
N ILE A 105 -9.26 -2.28 -2.99
CA ILE A 105 -9.52 -0.84 -3.06
C ILE A 105 -10.98 -0.64 -3.52
N LYS A 106 -11.90 -0.46 -2.57
CA LYS A 106 -13.34 -0.33 -2.88
C LYS A 106 -13.77 1.09 -3.24
N GLU A 107 -13.07 2.11 -2.77
CA GLU A 107 -13.41 3.53 -2.96
C GLU A 107 -12.23 4.31 -3.55
N PRO A 108 -11.83 4.04 -4.80
CA PRO A 108 -10.62 4.65 -5.36
C PRO A 108 -10.71 6.18 -5.44
N LEU A 109 -11.91 6.75 -5.59
CA LEU A 109 -12.12 8.21 -5.66
C LEU A 109 -12.08 8.92 -4.30
N ARG A 110 -12.05 8.19 -3.18
CA ARG A 110 -12.13 8.78 -1.83
C ARG A 110 -11.11 9.90 -1.58
N HIS A 111 -9.94 9.80 -2.17
CA HIS A 111 -8.85 10.74 -1.97
C HIS A 111 -8.35 11.37 -3.29
N LYS A 112 -9.21 11.45 -4.31
CA LYS A 112 -8.88 12.03 -5.62
C LYS A 112 -8.37 13.46 -5.54
N TYR A 113 -8.74 14.19 -4.49
CA TYR A 113 -8.33 15.58 -4.27
C TYR A 113 -6.81 15.78 -4.27
N TYR A 114 -6.01 14.77 -3.90
CA TYR A 114 -4.55 14.87 -4.02
C TYR A 114 -4.12 15.09 -5.47
N ALA A 115 -4.71 14.33 -6.39
CA ALA A 115 -4.39 14.47 -7.81
C ALA A 115 -5.01 15.75 -8.40
N GLU A 116 -6.21 16.12 -8.01
CA GLU A 116 -6.84 17.38 -8.40
C GLU A 116 -6.04 18.63 -7.94
N GLN A 117 -5.29 18.51 -6.85
CA GLN A 117 -4.38 19.54 -6.33
C GLN A 117 -2.95 19.44 -6.87
N GLY A 118 -2.69 18.56 -7.81
CA GLY A 118 -1.40 18.48 -8.51
C GLY A 118 -0.38 17.51 -7.91
N CYS A 119 -0.83 16.46 -7.24
CA CYS A 119 0.03 15.35 -6.81
C CYS A 119 -0.29 14.10 -7.64
N ILE A 120 0.70 13.31 -7.98
CA ILE A 120 0.47 11.92 -8.41
C ILE A 120 0.11 11.13 -7.16
N ARG A 121 -0.99 10.36 -7.20
CA ARG A 121 -1.36 9.46 -6.11
C ARG A 121 -1.38 8.02 -6.60
N PHE A 122 -0.63 7.16 -5.95
CA PHE A 122 -0.67 5.73 -6.19
C PHE A 122 -1.19 5.02 -4.93
N GLU A 123 -2.44 4.60 -4.98
CA GLU A 123 -3.09 3.80 -3.97
C GLU A 123 -3.06 2.34 -4.40
N PHE A 124 -2.35 1.50 -3.67
CA PHE A 124 -2.16 0.10 -4.04
C PHE A 124 -2.44 -0.83 -2.86
N GLU A 125 -2.84 -2.05 -3.16
CA GLU A 125 -2.98 -3.15 -2.22
C GLU A 125 -1.67 -3.95 -2.14
N ILE A 126 -1.54 -4.77 -1.10
CA ILE A 126 -0.28 -5.46 -0.79
C ILE A 126 -0.34 -6.99 -0.90
N HIS A 127 -1.49 -7.53 -1.27
CA HIS A 127 -1.75 -8.98 -1.29
C HIS A 127 -1.73 -9.60 -2.69
N GLY A 128 -1.73 -8.78 -3.74
CA GLY A 128 -1.85 -9.21 -5.13
C GLY A 128 -3.31 -9.39 -5.58
N LEU A 129 -4.23 -8.66 -4.95
CA LEU A 129 -5.65 -8.73 -5.20
C LEU A 129 -6.04 -7.68 -6.25
N ASN A 130 -6.57 -8.14 -7.39
CA ASN A 130 -7.11 -7.22 -8.38
C ASN A 130 -8.33 -6.49 -7.79
N PRO A 131 -8.36 -5.15 -7.70
CA PRO A 131 -9.51 -4.44 -7.17
C PRO A 131 -10.78 -4.56 -8.01
N GLU A 132 -10.68 -5.02 -9.26
CA GLU A 132 -11.82 -5.30 -10.14
C GLU A 132 -12.35 -6.76 -10.02
N MET A 133 -11.81 -7.56 -9.09
CA MET A 133 -12.32 -8.92 -8.85
C MET A 133 -13.74 -8.88 -8.28
N THR A 134 -14.49 -9.98 -8.51
CA THR A 134 -15.83 -10.15 -7.93
C THR A 134 -15.76 -10.37 -6.41
N ASP A 135 -16.89 -10.18 -5.74
CA ASP A 135 -16.99 -10.46 -4.29
C ASP A 135 -16.81 -11.96 -4.00
N GLU A 136 -17.21 -12.84 -4.92
CA GLU A 136 -17.02 -14.30 -4.82
C GLU A 136 -15.54 -14.66 -4.88
N GLU A 137 -14.79 -14.16 -5.86
CA GLU A 137 -13.35 -14.35 -5.99
C GLU A 137 -12.61 -13.82 -4.75
N PHE A 138 -13.00 -12.65 -4.28
CA PHE A 138 -12.42 -12.07 -3.04
C PHE A 138 -12.68 -12.98 -1.84
N LYS A 139 -13.89 -13.52 -1.71
CA LYS A 139 -14.26 -14.42 -0.61
C LYS A 139 -13.45 -15.71 -0.62
N GLU A 140 -13.23 -16.30 -1.79
CA GLU A 140 -12.39 -17.50 -1.94
C GLU A 140 -10.95 -17.24 -1.48
N ILE A 141 -10.35 -16.12 -1.93
CA ILE A 141 -9.00 -15.74 -1.54
C ILE A 141 -8.93 -15.44 -0.04
N SER A 142 -9.90 -14.70 0.50
CA SER A 142 -9.97 -14.39 1.93
C SER A 142 -10.06 -15.65 2.79
N ASN A 143 -10.82 -16.66 2.34
CA ASN A 143 -10.90 -17.96 3.01
C ASN A 143 -9.56 -18.70 3.00
N ALA A 144 -8.76 -18.57 1.94
CA ALA A 144 -7.42 -19.15 1.88
C ALA A 144 -6.45 -18.57 2.94
N PHE A 145 -6.71 -17.38 3.45
CA PHE A 145 -6.04 -16.80 4.61
C PHE A 145 -6.68 -17.23 5.95
N ASN A 146 -7.40 -18.36 5.98
CA ASN A 146 -8.10 -18.91 7.15
C ASN A 146 -9.18 -18.00 7.74
N GLY A 147 -9.80 -17.15 6.92
CA GLY A 147 -10.85 -16.23 7.35
C GLY A 147 -10.39 -15.19 8.39
N ARG A 148 -9.09 -15.08 8.65
CA ARG A 148 -8.52 -14.11 9.58
C ARG A 148 -8.00 -12.92 8.79
N GLU A 149 -8.64 -11.77 8.94
CA GLU A 149 -8.24 -10.52 8.28
C GLU A 149 -6.74 -10.16 8.47
N ASN A 150 -6.13 -10.65 9.54
CA ASN A 150 -4.74 -10.39 9.89
C ASN A 150 -3.87 -11.66 9.94
N GLY A 151 -4.36 -12.79 9.45
CA GLY A 151 -3.61 -14.06 9.50
C GLY A 151 -2.26 -14.01 8.79
N TYR A 152 -2.11 -13.17 7.78
CA TYR A 152 -0.86 -12.95 7.05
C TYR A 152 0.27 -12.37 7.91
N LEU A 153 -0.05 -11.68 9.00
CA LEU A 153 0.95 -11.07 9.90
C LEU A 153 1.85 -12.09 10.60
N THR A 154 1.39 -13.34 10.69
CA THR A 154 2.15 -14.43 11.29
C THR A 154 2.75 -15.40 10.28
N ASN A 155 2.47 -15.19 8.99
CA ASN A 155 2.97 -16.10 7.95
C ASN A 155 4.49 -15.97 7.80
N GLY A 156 5.20 -17.09 8.00
CA GLY A 156 6.64 -17.18 7.85
C GLY A 156 7.44 -16.51 8.96
N LEU A 157 6.85 -16.30 10.16
CA LEU A 157 7.55 -15.71 11.32
C LEU A 157 8.77 -16.50 11.80
N ASP A 158 8.86 -17.77 11.44
CA ASP A 158 10.00 -18.66 11.72
C ASP A 158 11.27 -18.31 10.93
N SER A 159 11.13 -17.53 9.85
CA SER A 159 12.25 -17.12 9.01
C SER A 159 12.04 -15.73 8.42
N ARG A 160 13.00 -14.82 8.64
CA ARG A 160 12.98 -13.49 8.03
C ARG A 160 12.93 -13.54 6.49
N ASP A 161 13.48 -14.58 5.88
CA ASP A 161 13.48 -14.73 4.42
C ASP A 161 12.11 -15.11 3.87
N ASN A 162 11.31 -15.83 4.66
CA ASN A 162 9.97 -16.29 4.31
C ASN A 162 8.86 -15.38 4.88
N TYR A 163 9.22 -14.46 5.76
CA TYR A 163 8.25 -13.63 6.43
C TYR A 163 7.42 -12.78 5.45
N TYR A 164 6.10 -12.91 5.56
CA TYR A 164 5.17 -12.27 4.62
C TYR A 164 5.39 -10.76 4.50
N MET A 165 5.66 -10.07 5.60
CA MET A 165 5.84 -8.62 5.60
C MET A 165 7.11 -8.16 4.87
N LYS A 166 8.12 -9.03 4.69
CA LYS A 166 9.26 -8.74 3.81
C LYS A 166 8.78 -8.41 2.38
N ARG A 167 7.89 -9.26 1.85
CA ARG A 167 7.28 -9.01 0.53
C ARG A 167 6.53 -7.67 0.48
N VAL A 168 5.79 -7.34 1.55
CA VAL A 168 5.02 -6.09 1.63
C VAL A 168 5.94 -4.87 1.58
N TYR A 169 7.02 -4.88 2.34
CA TYR A 169 7.99 -3.79 2.33
C TYR A 169 8.69 -3.65 0.97
N LEU A 170 9.08 -4.76 0.36
CA LEU A 170 9.66 -4.75 -0.98
C LEU A 170 8.66 -4.29 -2.04
N ALA A 171 7.37 -4.56 -1.88
CA ALA A 171 6.32 -4.00 -2.74
C ALA A 171 6.25 -2.47 -2.65
N CYS A 172 6.38 -1.91 -1.45
CA CYS A 172 6.45 -0.45 -1.27
C CYS A 172 7.68 0.15 -1.97
N VAL A 173 8.85 -0.48 -1.82
CA VAL A 173 10.07 -0.05 -2.53
C VAL A 173 9.86 -0.10 -4.04
N ARG A 174 9.29 -1.19 -4.55
CA ARG A 174 8.99 -1.34 -5.98
C ARG A 174 7.99 -0.30 -6.48
N GLY A 175 7.01 0.07 -5.65
CA GLY A 175 6.08 1.15 -5.95
C GLY A 175 6.78 2.50 -6.10
N ILE A 176 7.80 2.77 -5.30
CA ILE A 176 8.64 3.97 -5.43
C ILE A 176 9.45 3.92 -6.74
N ASP A 177 10.07 2.79 -7.05
CA ASP A 177 10.82 2.61 -8.30
C ASP A 177 9.94 2.80 -9.54
N PHE A 178 8.68 2.38 -9.47
CA PHE A 178 7.69 2.57 -10.54
C PHE A 178 7.30 4.05 -10.74
N LEU A 179 7.34 4.85 -9.71
CA LEU A 179 6.88 6.25 -9.72
C LEU A 179 8.01 7.26 -10.02
N ASN A 180 9.28 6.81 -10.05
CA ASN A 180 10.45 7.60 -10.43
C ASN A 180 10.69 7.56 -11.95
#